data_4a8f999984a9e265bd4ea2ddb7ba0f00
#
_entry.id   4a8f999984a9e265bd4ea2ddb7ba0f00
#
_cell.length_a   1.000
_cell.length_b   1.000
_cell.length_c   1.000
_cell.angle_alpha   90.00
_cell.angle_beta   90.00
_cell.angle_gamma   90.00
#
_symmetry.space_group_name_H-M   'P 1'
#
loop_
_entity.id
_entity.type
_entity.pdbx_description
1 polymer ?
#
loop_
_entity_poly.entity_id
_entity_poly.type
_entity_poly.pdbx_seq_one_letter_code
_entity_poly.pdbx_strand_id
1 'polypeptide(L)'
;MTAYDRWVLPAGIEELLPAQAEWLEGKRRAVLDLYHSWGYELIIPPFIEYLESLLVGSGRDLDLQTFTLTDQLNGRTMGVRADMTPQAARIDAHRLGREAPTRLCYMGTVLHTLPVGPTGARSLLQIGAELFGHAGVDSDLEILQLMLQTLQVCEIEQVHVDLGHVAVYRELLAQAQLTDEQEQLLHDRLLHKAVPDIEALLSQWDVAQPVRDNLIALSRLQGEADVLDRARHELAWLGQGIDA
;
A
#
# COMPACT_ATOMS: atom_id res chain seq x y z
N MET A 1 -18.23 31.81 19.50
CA MET A 1 -16.87 31.25 19.56
C MET A 1 -16.20 31.81 20.81
N THR A 2 -15.96 30.98 21.81
CA THR A 2 -15.24 31.36 23.02
C THR A 2 -13.75 31.52 22.69
N ALA A 3 -12.98 32.22 23.56
CA ALA A 3 -11.52 32.36 23.35
C ALA A 3 -10.80 30.99 23.29
N TYR A 4 -11.40 29.96 23.86
CA TYR A 4 -10.90 28.58 23.86
C TYR A 4 -11.00 27.93 22.47
N ASP A 5 -12.02 28.25 21.66
CA ASP A 5 -12.26 27.66 20.34
C ASP A 5 -11.20 28.06 19.29
N ARG A 6 -10.37 29.06 19.58
CA ARG A 6 -9.34 29.54 18.64
C ARG A 6 -8.09 28.66 18.57
N TRP A 7 -7.89 27.79 19.57
CA TRP A 7 -6.68 26.99 19.73
C TRP A 7 -6.92 25.48 19.51
N VAL A 8 -8.14 25.13 19.11
CA VAL A 8 -8.51 23.73 18.87
C VAL A 8 -8.04 23.32 17.49
N LEU A 9 -7.29 22.23 17.42
CA LEU A 9 -6.89 21.61 16.16
C LEU A 9 -8.07 20.84 15.54
N PRO A 10 -8.08 20.63 14.22
CA PRO A 10 -9.04 19.75 13.58
C PRO A 10 -8.96 18.33 14.13
N ALA A 11 -10.07 17.61 14.16
CA ALA A 11 -10.08 16.23 14.59
C ALA A 11 -9.08 15.37 13.81
N GLY A 12 -8.29 14.55 14.49
CA GLY A 12 -7.26 13.70 13.91
C GLY A 12 -5.99 14.43 13.44
N ILE A 13 -5.86 15.73 13.75
CA ILE A 13 -4.62 16.49 13.57
C ILE A 13 -4.03 16.77 14.95
N GLU A 14 -2.81 16.34 15.18
CA GLU A 14 -2.14 16.44 16.47
C GLU A 14 -0.77 17.11 16.35
N GLU A 15 -0.33 17.69 17.46
CA GLU A 15 1.01 18.26 17.64
C GLU A 15 1.88 17.25 18.40
N LEU A 16 3.12 17.10 17.97
CA LEU A 16 4.13 16.39 18.74
C LEU A 16 4.84 17.38 19.66
N LEU A 17 4.72 17.18 20.96
CA LEU A 17 5.39 18.00 21.95
C LEU A 17 6.88 17.63 22.06
N PRO A 18 7.75 18.47 22.68
CA PRO A 18 9.20 18.36 22.59
C PRO A 18 9.76 16.95 22.84
N ALA A 19 9.31 16.25 23.88
CA ALA A 19 9.80 14.91 24.21
C ALA A 19 9.44 13.86 23.13
N GLN A 20 8.20 13.94 22.60
CA GLN A 20 7.73 13.06 21.53
C GLN A 20 8.42 13.39 20.20
N ALA A 21 8.62 14.68 19.91
CA ALA A 21 9.30 15.13 18.71
C ALA A 21 10.79 14.72 18.70
N GLU A 22 11.47 14.81 19.83
CA GLU A 22 12.88 14.39 19.97
C GLU A 22 13.01 12.87 19.82
N TRP A 23 12.13 12.10 20.44
CA TRP A 23 12.09 10.65 20.29
C TRP A 23 11.87 10.24 18.81
N LEU A 24 10.88 10.86 18.18
CA LEU A 24 10.55 10.57 16.77
C LEU A 24 11.72 10.96 15.83
N GLU A 25 12.37 12.10 16.06
CA GLU A 25 13.53 12.52 15.28
C GLU A 25 14.72 11.55 15.47
N GLY A 26 14.90 11.00 16.67
CA GLY A 26 15.86 9.92 16.90
C GLY A 26 15.58 8.68 16.06
N LYS A 27 14.31 8.24 16.02
CA LYS A 27 13.89 7.11 15.18
C LYS A 27 14.04 7.41 13.69
N ARG A 28 13.65 8.62 13.27
CA ARG A 28 13.83 9.07 11.89
C ARG A 28 15.28 8.93 11.42
N ARG A 29 16.24 9.40 12.21
CA ARG A 29 17.67 9.30 11.87
C ARG A 29 18.09 7.85 11.77
N ALA A 30 17.78 7.03 12.76
CA ALA A 30 18.19 5.64 12.80
C ALA A 30 17.62 4.84 11.59
N VAL A 31 16.39 5.09 11.19
CA VAL A 31 15.78 4.43 10.02
C VAL A 31 16.42 4.92 8.71
N LEU A 32 16.69 6.22 8.56
CA LEU A 32 17.38 6.74 7.37
C LEU A 32 18.82 6.22 7.27
N ASP A 33 19.54 6.08 8.38
CA ASP A 33 20.87 5.47 8.41
C ASP A 33 20.81 4.00 8.01
N LEU A 34 19.80 3.25 8.47
CA LEU A 34 19.54 1.88 8.02
C LEU A 34 19.34 1.84 6.51
N TYR A 35 18.44 2.67 5.95
CA TYR A 35 18.15 2.70 4.53
C TYR A 35 19.38 3.07 3.70
N HIS A 36 20.15 4.04 4.16
CA HIS A 36 21.41 4.42 3.53
C HIS A 36 22.42 3.26 3.51
N SER A 37 22.51 2.46 4.58
CA SER A 37 23.38 1.29 4.64
C SER A 37 23.02 0.19 3.64
N TRP A 38 21.75 0.16 3.18
CA TRP A 38 21.25 -0.72 2.13
C TRP A 38 21.36 -0.11 0.73
N GLY A 39 21.90 1.12 0.61
CA GLY A 39 22.08 1.82 -0.67
C GLY A 39 20.84 2.57 -1.15
N TYR A 40 19.87 2.84 -0.28
CA TYR A 40 18.71 3.66 -0.62
C TYR A 40 19.05 5.14 -0.57
N GLU A 41 18.67 5.87 -1.61
CA GLU A 41 18.87 7.31 -1.75
C GLU A 41 17.63 8.06 -1.25
N LEU A 42 17.85 9.02 -0.36
CA LEU A 42 16.76 9.83 0.19
C LEU A 42 16.22 10.81 -0.84
N ILE A 43 14.92 10.78 -1.05
CA ILE A 43 14.19 11.81 -1.81
C ILE A 43 13.26 12.60 -0.87
N ILE A 44 13.04 13.87 -1.19
CA ILE A 44 12.11 14.76 -0.48
C ILE A 44 11.10 15.30 -1.51
N PRO A 45 10.03 14.57 -1.81
CA PRO A 45 8.99 15.03 -2.71
C PRO A 45 8.25 16.25 -2.14
N PRO A 46 7.68 17.12 -2.99
CA PRO A 46 6.92 18.27 -2.54
C PRO A 46 5.66 17.83 -1.79
N PHE A 47 5.24 18.64 -0.83
CA PHE A 47 4.04 18.37 0.00
C PHE A 47 2.74 18.54 -0.79
N ILE A 48 2.75 19.40 -1.82
CA ILE A 48 1.62 19.77 -2.67
C ILE A 48 2.05 19.62 -4.12
N GLU A 49 1.20 18.97 -4.94
CA GLU A 49 1.37 18.88 -6.40
C GLU A 49 0.03 19.15 -7.10
N TYR A 50 0.04 19.30 -8.42
CA TYR A 50 -1.21 19.28 -9.16
C TYR A 50 -1.91 17.92 -8.98
N LEU A 51 -3.22 17.96 -8.78
CA LEU A 51 -4.00 16.78 -8.43
C LEU A 51 -3.81 15.65 -9.46
N GLU A 52 -3.80 15.98 -10.73
CA GLU A 52 -3.55 15.04 -11.83
C GLU A 52 -2.19 14.35 -11.76
N SER A 53 -1.16 15.01 -11.20
CA SER A 53 0.17 14.41 -10.99
C SER A 53 0.19 13.45 -9.79
N LEU A 54 -0.52 13.80 -8.72
CA LEU A 54 -0.58 12.97 -7.52
C LEU A 54 -1.36 11.67 -7.73
N LEU A 55 -2.35 11.69 -8.62
CA LEU A 55 -3.27 10.57 -8.82
C LEU A 55 -2.87 9.64 -9.99
N VAL A 56 -1.77 9.92 -10.67
CA VAL A 56 -1.27 9.04 -11.74
C VAL A 56 -0.94 7.66 -11.17
N GLY A 57 -1.63 6.63 -11.68
CA GLY A 57 -1.42 5.24 -11.25
C GLY A 57 -1.99 4.89 -9.87
N SER A 58 -2.68 5.83 -9.21
CA SER A 58 -3.33 5.59 -7.92
C SER A 58 -4.76 5.09 -8.10
N GLY A 59 -5.25 4.30 -7.13
CA GLY A 59 -6.64 3.84 -7.08
C GLY A 59 -7.60 4.94 -6.62
N ARG A 60 -8.91 4.67 -6.76
CA ARG A 60 -10.01 5.56 -6.31
C ARG A 60 -9.91 5.95 -4.83
N ASP A 61 -9.37 5.08 -4.01
CA ASP A 61 -9.27 5.30 -2.56
C ASP A 61 -8.33 6.46 -2.22
N LEU A 62 -7.22 6.60 -2.96
CA LEU A 62 -6.28 7.71 -2.75
C LEU A 62 -6.88 9.06 -3.14
N ASP A 63 -7.71 9.09 -4.19
CA ASP A 63 -8.44 10.30 -4.59
C ASP A 63 -9.38 10.77 -3.46
N LEU A 64 -10.14 9.87 -2.86
CA LEU A 64 -11.03 10.17 -1.74
C LEU A 64 -10.28 10.64 -0.48
N GLN A 65 -9.05 10.18 -0.29
CA GLN A 65 -8.20 10.54 0.85
C GLN A 65 -7.42 11.85 0.65
N THR A 66 -7.39 12.39 -0.56
CA THR A 66 -6.58 13.56 -0.90
C THR A 66 -7.29 14.88 -0.62
N PHE A 67 -6.68 15.74 0.19
CA PHE A 67 -7.12 17.12 0.33
C PHE A 67 -6.85 17.91 -0.94
N THR A 68 -7.85 18.58 -1.45
CA THR A 68 -7.73 19.43 -2.63
C THR A 68 -7.75 20.91 -2.28
N LEU A 69 -7.01 21.70 -3.03
CA LEU A 69 -6.94 23.17 -2.93
C LEU A 69 -6.76 23.79 -4.31
N THR A 70 -7.06 25.08 -4.43
CA THR A 70 -6.90 25.80 -5.69
C THR A 70 -5.61 26.63 -5.66
N ASP A 71 -4.78 26.47 -6.69
CA ASP A 71 -3.62 27.33 -6.92
C ASP A 71 -4.08 28.75 -7.27
N GLN A 72 -3.75 29.70 -6.40
CA GLN A 72 -4.15 31.11 -6.58
C GLN A 72 -3.42 31.80 -7.75
N LEU A 73 -2.34 31.19 -8.28
CA LEU A 73 -1.58 31.77 -9.38
C LEU A 73 -2.23 31.49 -10.75
N ASN A 74 -2.86 30.33 -10.90
CA ASN A 74 -3.35 29.88 -12.21
C ASN A 74 -4.74 29.22 -12.19
N GLY A 75 -5.34 29.07 -11.02
CA GLY A 75 -6.67 28.47 -10.85
C GLY A 75 -6.74 26.94 -10.97
N ARG A 76 -5.61 26.26 -11.12
CA ARG A 76 -5.58 24.79 -11.22
C ARG A 76 -5.82 24.13 -9.84
N THR A 77 -6.37 22.93 -9.87
CA THR A 77 -6.54 22.11 -8.68
C THR A 77 -5.21 21.45 -8.29
N MET A 78 -4.83 21.61 -7.04
CA MET A 78 -3.71 20.91 -6.40
C MET A 78 -4.23 19.95 -5.36
N GLY A 79 -3.41 18.94 -5.01
CA GLY A 79 -3.64 18.02 -3.90
C GLY A 79 -2.52 18.09 -2.88
N VAL A 80 -2.89 17.86 -1.62
CA VAL A 80 -1.93 17.57 -0.55
C VAL A 80 -1.66 16.06 -0.57
N ARG A 81 -0.41 15.65 -0.57
CA ARG A 81 -0.07 14.23 -0.65
C ARG A 81 -0.71 13.40 0.46
N ALA A 82 -1.44 12.36 0.09
CA ALA A 82 -1.97 11.34 0.98
C ALA A 82 -1.07 10.10 1.04
N ASP A 83 -0.20 9.93 0.04
CA ASP A 83 0.82 8.87 -0.06
C ASP A 83 2.03 9.39 -0.83
N MET A 84 3.24 8.94 -0.47
CA MET A 84 4.50 9.33 -1.13
C MET A 84 4.94 8.33 -2.21
N THR A 85 4.42 7.11 -2.23
CA THR A 85 4.76 6.07 -3.23
C THR A 85 4.54 6.54 -4.67
N PRO A 86 3.39 7.16 -5.05
CA PRO A 86 3.21 7.69 -6.40
C PRO A 86 4.22 8.78 -6.76
N GLN A 87 4.62 9.60 -5.79
CA GLN A 87 5.63 10.63 -6.01
C GLN A 87 7.02 10.03 -6.24
N ALA A 88 7.39 8.96 -5.49
CA ALA A 88 8.65 8.24 -5.70
C ALA A 88 8.69 7.60 -7.10
N ALA A 89 7.61 6.93 -7.51
CA ALA A 89 7.49 6.35 -8.85
C ALA A 89 7.61 7.40 -9.96
N ARG A 90 6.95 8.56 -9.81
CA ARG A 90 7.05 9.68 -10.74
C ARG A 90 8.47 10.24 -10.81
N ILE A 91 9.17 10.36 -9.68
CA ILE A 91 10.55 10.85 -9.63
C ILE A 91 11.46 9.87 -10.36
N ASP A 92 11.33 8.57 -10.11
CA ASP A 92 12.11 7.55 -10.82
C ASP A 92 11.87 7.64 -12.33
N ALA A 93 10.62 7.58 -12.78
CA ALA A 93 10.25 7.54 -14.20
C ALA A 93 10.59 8.83 -14.97
N HIS A 94 10.40 10.01 -14.35
CA HIS A 94 10.45 11.29 -15.10
C HIS A 94 11.62 12.19 -14.73
N ARG A 95 12.32 11.93 -13.62
CA ARG A 95 13.42 12.79 -13.17
C ARG A 95 14.76 12.08 -13.16
N LEU A 96 14.79 10.82 -12.74
CA LEU A 96 16.00 10.02 -12.67
C LEU A 96 16.22 9.24 -13.97
N GLY A 97 15.21 8.49 -14.45
CA GLY A 97 15.22 7.76 -15.71
C GLY A 97 16.41 6.81 -15.84
N ARG A 98 16.77 6.12 -14.76
CA ARG A 98 17.93 5.23 -14.71
C ARG A 98 17.61 3.90 -15.39
N GLU A 99 18.60 3.34 -16.11
CA GLU A 99 18.49 1.97 -16.65
C GLU A 99 18.82 0.90 -15.58
N ALA A 100 19.64 1.24 -14.60
CA ALA A 100 20.01 0.37 -13.49
C ALA A 100 18.92 0.38 -12.38
N PRO A 101 18.83 -0.68 -11.57
CA PRO A 101 17.91 -0.70 -10.44
C PRO A 101 18.09 0.53 -9.54
N THR A 102 16.98 1.19 -9.23
CA THR A 102 16.95 2.42 -8.45
C THR A 102 16.34 2.14 -7.08
N ARG A 103 17.08 2.51 -6.02
CA ARG A 103 16.65 2.39 -4.62
C ARG A 103 16.37 3.77 -4.08
N LEU A 104 15.12 4.07 -3.77
CA LEU A 104 14.70 5.35 -3.21
C LEU A 104 14.07 5.14 -1.84
N CYS A 105 14.31 6.08 -0.93
CA CYS A 105 13.59 6.11 0.33
C CYS A 105 13.09 7.52 0.62
N TYR A 106 12.09 7.60 1.46
CA TYR A 106 11.50 8.86 1.87
C TYR A 106 10.96 8.78 3.30
N MET A 107 10.84 9.93 3.94
CA MET A 107 10.14 10.09 5.20
C MET A 107 9.51 11.47 5.24
N GLY A 108 8.22 11.53 5.48
CA GLY A 108 7.52 12.81 5.51
C GLY A 108 6.06 12.70 5.93
N THR A 109 5.49 13.84 6.26
CA THR A 109 4.07 13.92 6.63
C THR A 109 3.18 13.72 5.42
N VAL A 110 2.13 12.92 5.59
CA VAL A 110 0.99 12.79 4.67
C VAL A 110 -0.28 13.20 5.37
N LEU A 111 -1.28 13.65 4.63
CA LEU A 111 -2.57 14.08 5.18
C LEU A 111 -3.72 13.33 4.50
N HIS A 112 -4.62 12.80 5.32
CA HIS A 112 -5.81 12.09 4.88
C HIS A 112 -7.07 12.91 5.20
N THR A 113 -8.03 12.95 4.26
CA THR A 113 -9.33 13.59 4.46
C THR A 113 -10.15 12.89 5.52
N LEU A 114 -10.00 11.55 5.63
CA LEU A 114 -10.70 10.72 6.60
C LEU A 114 -9.71 10.13 7.62
N PRO A 115 -10.17 9.86 8.84
CA PRO A 115 -9.34 9.19 9.84
C PRO A 115 -8.89 7.80 9.40
N VAL A 116 -7.64 7.43 9.70
CA VAL A 116 -7.06 6.14 9.36
C VAL A 116 -6.63 5.42 10.64
N GLY A 117 -6.92 4.12 10.68
CA GLY A 117 -6.54 3.24 11.78
C GLY A 117 -7.26 3.52 13.11
N PRO A 118 -6.87 2.80 14.17
CA PRO A 118 -7.54 2.86 15.47
C PRO A 118 -7.32 4.18 16.22
N THR A 119 -6.29 4.93 15.89
CA THR A 119 -5.98 6.24 16.50
C THR A 119 -6.82 7.38 15.94
N GLY A 120 -7.46 7.18 14.79
CA GLY A 120 -8.21 8.22 14.11
C GLY A 120 -7.34 9.36 13.57
N ALA A 121 -6.03 9.13 13.41
CA ALA A 121 -5.10 10.14 12.92
C ALA A 121 -5.36 10.45 11.44
N ARG A 122 -5.21 11.74 11.08
CA ARG A 122 -5.29 12.24 9.71
C ARG A 122 -3.96 12.83 9.23
N SER A 123 -3.10 13.23 10.14
CA SER A 123 -1.72 13.64 9.88
C SER A 123 -0.80 12.52 10.32
N LEU A 124 -0.16 11.86 9.37
CA LEU A 124 0.68 10.69 9.60
C LEU A 124 2.10 10.98 9.13
N LEU A 125 3.09 10.48 9.85
CA LEU A 125 4.46 10.42 9.35
C LEU A 125 4.63 9.09 8.59
N GLN A 126 4.71 9.17 7.28
CA GLN A 126 4.97 8.03 6.42
C GLN A 126 6.46 7.85 6.20
N ILE A 127 6.94 6.63 6.28
CA ILE A 127 8.26 6.22 5.84
C ILE A 127 8.12 5.12 4.79
N GLY A 128 8.97 5.13 3.78
CA GLY A 128 8.96 4.12 2.73
C GLY A 128 10.31 3.96 2.05
N ALA A 129 10.45 2.80 1.43
CA ALA A 129 11.56 2.43 0.56
C ALA A 129 11.00 1.75 -0.69
N GLU A 130 11.45 2.20 -1.85
CA GLU A 130 10.99 1.73 -3.16
C GLU A 130 12.20 1.22 -3.96
N LEU A 131 12.06 0.03 -4.56
CA LEU A 131 13.06 -0.54 -5.46
C LEU A 131 12.43 -0.67 -6.86
N PHE A 132 12.98 0.07 -7.80
CA PHE A 132 12.52 0.09 -9.20
C PHE A 132 13.54 -0.58 -10.12
N GLY A 133 13.06 -1.10 -11.27
CA GLY A 133 13.92 -1.55 -12.36
C GLY A 133 14.52 -2.94 -12.18
N HIS A 134 14.12 -3.72 -11.19
CA HIS A 134 14.50 -5.12 -11.05
C HIS A 134 13.29 -6.00 -10.78
N ALA A 135 13.07 -6.99 -11.64
CA ALA A 135 12.02 -7.99 -11.48
C ALA A 135 12.63 -9.29 -10.95
N GLY A 136 12.15 -9.77 -9.79
CA GLY A 136 12.59 -11.04 -9.23
C GLY A 136 12.52 -11.11 -7.72
N VAL A 137 12.57 -12.33 -7.22
CA VAL A 137 12.44 -12.67 -5.80
C VAL A 137 13.50 -11.97 -4.92
N ASP A 138 14.68 -11.71 -5.46
CA ASP A 138 15.74 -11.04 -4.69
C ASP A 138 15.33 -9.62 -4.27
N SER A 139 14.61 -8.89 -5.14
CA SER A 139 14.09 -7.56 -4.81
C SER A 139 12.98 -7.63 -3.77
N ASP A 140 12.09 -8.61 -3.89
CA ASP A 140 11.01 -8.83 -2.93
C ASP A 140 11.57 -9.16 -1.55
N LEU A 141 12.58 -10.04 -1.50
CA LEU A 141 13.27 -10.40 -0.26
C LEU A 141 14.04 -9.21 0.35
N GLU A 142 14.69 -8.38 -0.48
CA GLU A 142 15.37 -7.17 -0.03
C GLU A 142 14.40 -6.23 0.68
N ILE A 143 13.26 -5.92 0.05
CA ILE A 143 12.25 -5.03 0.62
C ILE A 143 11.62 -5.62 1.89
N LEU A 144 11.32 -6.92 1.92
CA LEU A 144 10.78 -7.59 3.11
C LEU A 144 11.77 -7.55 4.28
N GLN A 145 13.04 -7.83 4.04
CA GLN A 145 14.08 -7.76 5.06
C GLN A 145 14.26 -6.33 5.58
N LEU A 146 14.28 -5.34 4.68
CA LEU A 146 14.39 -3.94 5.06
C LEU A 146 13.19 -3.49 5.90
N MET A 147 11.97 -3.90 5.53
CA MET A 147 10.75 -3.66 6.31
C MET A 147 10.88 -4.22 7.74
N LEU A 148 11.29 -5.48 7.88
CA LEU A 148 11.46 -6.12 9.19
C LEU A 148 12.52 -5.42 10.04
N GLN A 149 13.65 -5.04 9.45
CA GLN A 149 14.69 -4.28 10.15
C GLN A 149 14.22 -2.88 10.54
N THR A 150 13.39 -2.23 9.70
CA THR A 150 12.78 -0.94 10.03
C THR A 150 11.90 -1.04 11.28
N LEU A 151 11.06 -2.08 11.36
CA LEU A 151 10.22 -2.34 12.53
C LEU A 151 11.07 -2.59 13.79
N GLN A 152 12.17 -3.33 13.65
CA GLN A 152 13.14 -3.56 14.73
C GLN A 152 13.77 -2.25 15.24
N VAL A 153 14.23 -1.37 14.34
CA VAL A 153 14.76 -0.03 14.67
C VAL A 153 13.72 0.83 15.39
N CYS A 154 12.44 0.64 15.01
CA CYS A 154 11.30 1.29 15.68
C CYS A 154 10.90 0.62 17.02
N GLU A 155 11.63 -0.42 17.46
CA GLU A 155 11.35 -1.18 18.71
C GLU A 155 10.01 -1.90 18.68
N ILE A 156 9.55 -2.33 17.49
CA ILE A 156 8.35 -3.17 17.32
C ILE A 156 8.81 -4.62 17.31
N GLU A 157 8.68 -5.30 18.46
CA GLU A 157 9.24 -6.65 18.67
C GLU A 157 8.33 -7.77 18.15
N GLN A 158 7.02 -7.58 18.20
CA GLN A 158 6.04 -8.59 17.78
C GLN A 158 5.47 -8.22 16.42
N VAL A 159 5.94 -8.91 15.39
CA VAL A 159 5.54 -8.68 14.00
C VAL A 159 4.93 -9.94 13.44
N HIS A 160 3.76 -9.79 12.82
CA HIS A 160 3.15 -10.81 11.98
C HIS A 160 3.20 -10.34 10.52
N VAL A 161 3.68 -11.20 9.62
CA VAL A 161 3.80 -10.88 8.20
C VAL A 161 2.89 -11.80 7.41
N ASP A 162 1.89 -11.23 6.74
CA ASP A 162 1.07 -11.92 5.77
C ASP A 162 1.63 -11.68 4.36
N LEU A 163 1.92 -12.76 3.64
CA LEU A 163 2.37 -12.71 2.26
C LEU A 163 1.24 -13.17 1.33
N GLY A 164 0.96 -12.38 0.32
CA GLY A 164 -0.03 -12.70 -0.71
C GLY A 164 0.58 -12.61 -2.11
N HIS A 165 0.12 -13.49 -3.02
CA HIS A 165 0.58 -13.50 -4.41
C HIS A 165 -0.58 -13.18 -5.36
N VAL A 166 -0.62 -11.95 -5.85
CA VAL A 166 -1.72 -11.43 -6.69
C VAL A 166 -1.85 -12.16 -8.02
N ALA A 167 -0.77 -12.75 -8.57
CA ALA A 167 -0.82 -13.46 -9.85
C ALA A 167 -1.77 -14.66 -9.81
N VAL A 168 -1.84 -15.38 -8.68
CA VAL A 168 -2.79 -16.50 -8.52
C VAL A 168 -4.24 -16.01 -8.66
N TYR A 169 -4.56 -14.90 -8.02
CA TYR A 169 -5.89 -14.29 -8.13
C TYR A 169 -6.19 -13.82 -9.56
N ARG A 170 -5.25 -13.12 -10.21
CA ARG A 170 -5.42 -12.63 -11.59
C ARG A 170 -5.63 -13.76 -12.59
N GLU A 171 -4.91 -14.88 -12.44
CA GLU A 171 -5.08 -16.04 -13.30
C GLU A 171 -6.48 -16.66 -13.16
N LEU A 172 -7.00 -16.75 -11.94
CA LEU A 172 -8.37 -17.20 -11.69
C LEU A 172 -9.42 -16.25 -12.26
N LEU A 173 -9.20 -14.94 -12.13
CA LEU A 173 -10.09 -13.94 -12.71
C LEU A 173 -10.12 -14.01 -14.23
N ALA A 174 -8.98 -14.18 -14.88
CA ALA A 174 -8.92 -14.31 -16.34
C ALA A 174 -9.77 -15.49 -16.86
N GLN A 175 -9.88 -16.56 -16.07
CA GLN A 175 -10.69 -17.74 -16.40
C GLN A 175 -12.16 -17.54 -16.02
N ALA A 176 -12.47 -16.67 -15.06
CA ALA A 176 -13.84 -16.45 -14.60
C ALA A 176 -14.68 -15.60 -15.56
N GLN A 177 -14.05 -14.85 -16.47
CA GLN A 177 -14.70 -13.99 -17.47
C GLN A 177 -15.75 -13.03 -16.84
N LEU A 178 -15.39 -12.44 -15.71
CA LEU A 178 -16.24 -11.48 -15.00
C LEU A 178 -16.26 -10.11 -15.70
N THR A 179 -17.31 -9.35 -15.47
CA THR A 179 -17.32 -7.92 -15.82
C THR A 179 -16.47 -7.12 -14.81
N ASP A 180 -16.00 -5.93 -15.17
CA ASP A 180 -15.22 -5.05 -14.31
C ASP A 180 -15.93 -4.79 -12.96
N GLU A 181 -17.27 -4.65 -12.98
CA GLU A 181 -18.07 -4.44 -11.77
C GLU A 181 -18.08 -5.68 -10.87
N GLN A 182 -18.19 -6.88 -11.48
CA GLN A 182 -18.15 -8.16 -10.77
C GLN A 182 -16.75 -8.40 -10.17
N GLU A 183 -15.69 -8.10 -10.91
CA GLU A 183 -14.31 -8.19 -10.40
C GLU A 183 -14.09 -7.28 -9.21
N GLN A 184 -14.52 -6.02 -9.27
CA GLN A 184 -14.41 -5.08 -8.17
C GLN A 184 -15.15 -5.57 -6.92
N LEU A 185 -16.37 -6.07 -7.10
CA LEU A 185 -17.17 -6.58 -5.99
C LEU A 185 -16.54 -7.83 -5.36
N LEU A 186 -16.05 -8.76 -6.19
CA LEU A 186 -15.36 -9.96 -5.72
C LEU A 186 -14.06 -9.59 -4.97
N HIS A 187 -13.28 -8.65 -5.51
CA HIS A 187 -12.06 -8.17 -4.88
C HIS A 187 -12.33 -7.58 -3.50
N ASP A 188 -13.34 -6.73 -3.38
CA ASP A 188 -13.75 -6.15 -2.09
C ASP A 188 -14.12 -7.25 -1.06
N ARG A 189 -14.88 -8.27 -1.47
CA ARG A 189 -15.23 -9.39 -0.58
C ARG A 189 -14.03 -10.25 -0.20
N LEU A 190 -13.06 -10.44 -1.10
CA LEU A 190 -11.82 -11.16 -0.82
C LEU A 190 -10.94 -10.40 0.19
N LEU A 191 -10.80 -9.09 0.03
CA LEU A 191 -10.06 -8.23 0.98
C LEU A 191 -10.63 -8.33 2.39
N HIS A 192 -11.95 -8.42 2.52
CA HIS A 192 -12.63 -8.56 3.81
C HIS A 192 -12.76 -10.01 4.30
N LYS A 193 -12.21 -10.99 3.54
CA LYS A 193 -12.33 -12.42 3.84
C LYS A 193 -13.78 -12.89 4.07
N ALA A 194 -14.72 -12.26 3.37
CA ALA A 194 -16.16 -12.50 3.50
C ALA A 194 -16.58 -13.76 2.72
N VAL A 195 -16.09 -14.93 3.12
CA VAL A 195 -16.29 -16.21 2.40
C VAL A 195 -17.76 -16.51 2.05
N PRO A 196 -18.74 -16.36 2.96
CA PRO A 196 -20.15 -16.59 2.63
C PRO A 196 -20.68 -15.67 1.50
N ASP A 197 -20.24 -14.42 1.49
CA ASP A 197 -20.64 -13.47 0.45
C ASP A 197 -20.01 -13.82 -0.90
N ILE A 198 -18.73 -14.29 -0.90
CA ILE A 198 -18.03 -14.77 -2.10
C ILE A 198 -18.79 -15.97 -2.69
N GLU A 199 -19.17 -16.95 -1.88
CA GLU A 199 -19.94 -18.12 -2.31
C GLU A 199 -21.30 -17.72 -2.90
N ALA A 200 -21.98 -16.77 -2.25
CA ALA A 200 -23.27 -16.26 -2.72
C ALA A 200 -23.14 -15.55 -4.07
N LEU A 201 -22.16 -14.65 -4.22
CA LEU A 201 -21.90 -13.94 -5.49
C LEU A 201 -21.55 -14.90 -6.63
N LEU A 202 -20.59 -15.79 -6.41
CA LEU A 202 -20.16 -16.76 -7.41
C LEU A 202 -21.27 -17.76 -7.80
N SER A 203 -22.24 -18.00 -6.93
CA SER A 203 -23.42 -18.83 -7.23
C SER A 203 -24.44 -18.12 -8.12
N GLN A 204 -24.48 -16.79 -8.10
CA GLN A 204 -25.38 -15.96 -8.90
C GLN A 204 -24.80 -15.67 -10.29
N TRP A 205 -23.48 -15.76 -10.44
CA TRP A 205 -22.80 -15.47 -11.69
C TRP A 205 -22.59 -16.73 -12.53
N ASP A 206 -22.58 -16.58 -13.85
CA ASP A 206 -22.33 -17.68 -14.79
C ASP A 206 -20.81 -17.99 -14.87
N VAL A 207 -20.25 -18.45 -13.75
CA VAL A 207 -18.85 -18.85 -13.64
C VAL A 207 -18.75 -20.37 -13.67
N ALA A 208 -17.85 -20.91 -14.50
CA ALA A 208 -17.64 -22.36 -14.62
C ALA A 208 -17.30 -22.97 -13.24
N GLN A 209 -17.89 -24.14 -12.95
CA GLN A 209 -17.78 -24.79 -11.63
C GLN A 209 -16.32 -24.91 -11.14
N PRO A 210 -15.34 -25.36 -11.95
CA PRO A 210 -13.95 -25.47 -11.47
C PRO A 210 -13.33 -24.12 -11.06
N VAL A 211 -13.64 -23.04 -11.79
CA VAL A 211 -13.16 -21.69 -11.49
C VAL A 211 -13.79 -21.17 -10.19
N ARG A 212 -15.09 -21.41 -10.03
CA ARG A 212 -15.83 -21.08 -8.82
C ARG A 212 -15.22 -21.75 -7.59
N ASP A 213 -15.01 -23.06 -7.68
CA ASP A 213 -14.44 -23.85 -6.58
C ASP A 213 -13.05 -23.35 -6.17
N ASN A 214 -12.22 -22.95 -7.16
CA ASN A 214 -10.90 -22.38 -6.87
C ASN A 214 -10.93 -20.97 -6.28
N LEU A 215 -11.84 -20.10 -6.71
CA LEU A 215 -11.99 -18.77 -6.10
C LEU A 215 -12.46 -18.90 -4.64
N ILE A 216 -13.33 -19.86 -4.35
CA ILE A 216 -13.75 -20.19 -2.98
C ILE A 216 -12.57 -20.78 -2.19
N ALA A 217 -11.84 -21.74 -2.77
CA ALA A 217 -10.64 -22.32 -2.13
C ALA A 217 -9.61 -21.23 -1.81
N LEU A 218 -9.29 -20.35 -2.79
CA LEU A 218 -8.37 -19.23 -2.59
C LEU A 218 -8.76 -18.36 -1.40
N SER A 219 -10.05 -18.06 -1.22
CA SER A 219 -10.54 -17.24 -0.11
C SER A 219 -10.31 -17.88 1.27
N ARG A 220 -10.12 -19.21 1.31
CA ARG A 220 -9.87 -20.00 2.53
C ARG A 220 -8.41 -20.38 2.72
N LEU A 221 -7.58 -20.21 1.69
CA LEU A 221 -6.16 -20.49 1.76
C LEU A 221 -5.45 -19.43 2.60
N GLN A 222 -5.22 -19.75 3.84
CA GLN A 222 -4.40 -19.00 4.79
C GLN A 222 -3.75 -19.99 5.77
N GLY A 223 -2.56 -19.67 6.23
CA GLY A 223 -1.81 -20.54 7.13
C GLY A 223 -0.32 -20.25 7.07
N GLU A 224 0.44 -21.08 7.69
CA GLU A 224 1.89 -21.07 7.66
C GLU A 224 2.43 -21.67 6.35
N ALA A 225 3.69 -22.07 6.29
CA ALA A 225 4.31 -22.61 5.08
C ALA A 225 3.58 -23.84 4.48
N ASP A 226 2.83 -24.57 5.30
CA ASP A 226 1.99 -25.71 4.88
C ASP A 226 0.84 -25.30 3.93
N VAL A 227 0.43 -24.02 3.97
CA VAL A 227 -0.59 -23.51 3.04
C VAL A 227 -0.17 -23.64 1.59
N LEU A 228 1.13 -23.60 1.29
CA LEU A 228 1.64 -23.76 -0.08
C LEU A 228 1.38 -25.16 -0.63
N ASP A 229 1.53 -26.19 0.19
CA ASP A 229 1.24 -27.58 -0.23
C ASP A 229 -0.27 -27.80 -0.38
N ARG A 230 -1.08 -27.20 0.48
CA ARG A 230 -2.54 -27.16 0.33
C ARG A 230 -2.95 -26.44 -0.95
N ALA A 231 -2.38 -25.28 -1.22
CA ALA A 231 -2.64 -24.52 -2.44
C ALA A 231 -2.31 -25.32 -3.70
N ARG A 232 -1.15 -26.00 -3.74
CA ARG A 232 -0.77 -26.87 -4.86
C ARG A 232 -1.78 -28.01 -5.09
N HIS A 233 -2.36 -28.54 -4.01
CA HIS A 233 -3.34 -29.61 -4.11
C HIS A 233 -4.74 -29.11 -4.48
N GLU A 234 -5.21 -28.05 -3.84
CA GLU A 234 -6.56 -27.51 -4.02
C GLU A 234 -6.69 -26.73 -5.33
N LEU A 235 -5.61 -26.06 -5.81
CA LEU A 235 -5.56 -25.30 -7.06
C LEU A 235 -4.83 -26.06 -8.19
N ALA A 236 -4.67 -27.38 -8.08
CA ALA A 236 -3.83 -28.21 -8.95
C ALA A 236 -4.17 -28.15 -10.45
N TRP A 237 -5.36 -27.71 -10.81
CA TRP A 237 -5.75 -27.56 -12.22
C TRP A 237 -5.32 -26.21 -12.85
N LEU A 238 -4.85 -25.25 -12.09
CA LEU A 238 -4.31 -23.99 -12.64
C LEU A 238 -3.11 -24.20 -13.58
N GLY A 239 -2.67 -25.48 -13.74
CA GLY A 239 -1.64 -25.89 -14.69
C GLY A 239 -0.32 -25.16 -14.49
N GLN A 240 0.78 -25.84 -14.53
CA GLN A 240 2.21 -25.47 -14.72
C GLN A 240 2.71 -24.00 -14.45
N GLY A 241 1.87 -23.04 -14.05
CA GLY A 241 2.21 -21.65 -13.80
C GLY A 241 2.52 -21.28 -12.34
N ILE A 242 2.33 -22.23 -11.40
CA ILE A 242 2.60 -21.98 -9.95
C ILE A 242 4.04 -22.37 -9.57
N ASP A 243 4.77 -23.03 -10.45
CA ASP A 243 6.16 -23.48 -10.22
C ASP A 243 7.22 -22.46 -10.68
N ALA A 244 6.83 -21.23 -10.99
CA ALA A 244 7.74 -20.17 -11.44
C ALA A 244 7.94 -19.10 -10.36
#